data_0addd23900f0ec5f4402c976cb5d4ea9
#
_entry.id   0addd23900f0ec5f4402c976cb5d4ea9
#
_cell.length_a   1.000
_cell.length_b   1.000
_cell.length_c   1.000
_cell.angle_alpha   90.00
_cell.angle_beta   90.00
_cell.angle_gamma   90.00
#
_symmetry.space_group_name_H-M   'P 1'
#
loop_
_entity.id
_entity.type
_entity.pdbx_description
1 polymer ?
#
loop_
_entity_poly.entity_id
_entity_poly.type
_entity_poly.pdbx_seq_one_letter_code
_entity_poly.pdbx_strand_id
1 'polypeptide(L)'
;MMFTLEEVKKACGGRIVSKTDSLTFSTSIEVGGVSTDTRTIKKNDLFIALRGENFDGNDYLAKAIELGACAVVTNDERRIPEGSIAIVVDDTVNALGLIANHYRFKLGCKVTGIDGNEVIYE
;
A
#
# COMPACT_ATOMS: atom_id res chain seq x y z
N MET A 1 9.20 12.40 3.86
CA MET A 1 9.32 11.54 5.03
C MET A 1 8.91 10.13 4.70
N MET A 2 9.61 9.18 5.25
CA MET A 2 9.40 7.78 4.94
C MET A 2 8.90 6.98 6.14
N PHE A 3 8.09 5.97 5.85
CA PHE A 3 7.70 4.96 6.81
C PHE A 3 8.38 3.66 6.43
N THR A 4 8.52 2.77 7.41
CA THR A 4 8.92 1.40 7.09
C THR A 4 7.68 0.57 6.76
N LEU A 5 7.87 -0.50 6.01
CA LEU A 5 6.78 -1.41 5.69
C LEU A 5 6.18 -2.03 6.96
N GLU A 6 7.01 -2.25 7.96
CA GLU A 6 6.55 -2.76 9.26
C GLU A 6 5.59 -1.79 9.94
N GLU A 7 5.88 -0.49 9.87
CA GLU A 7 4.98 0.52 10.41
C GLU A 7 3.63 0.50 9.71
N VAL A 8 3.64 0.37 8.38
CA VAL A 8 2.41 0.31 7.59
C VAL A 8 1.61 -0.94 7.96
N LYS A 9 2.29 -2.08 8.06
CA LYS A 9 1.66 -3.34 8.46
C LYS A 9 0.93 -3.19 9.79
N LYS A 10 1.59 -2.60 10.76
CA LYS A 10 0.99 -2.40 12.10
C LYS A 10 -0.19 -1.45 12.05
N ALA A 11 -0.08 -0.39 11.25
CA ALA A 11 -1.14 0.61 11.14
C ALA A 11 -2.42 0.01 10.56
N CYS A 12 -2.32 -0.88 9.60
CA CYS A 12 -3.49 -1.44 8.92
C CYS A 12 -3.89 -2.83 9.40
N GLY A 13 -3.14 -3.41 10.33
CA GLY A 13 -3.47 -4.73 10.85
C GLY A 13 -3.26 -5.87 9.86
N GLY A 14 -2.43 -5.66 8.85
CA GLY A 14 -2.15 -6.66 7.83
C GLY A 14 -1.02 -7.60 8.21
N ARG A 15 -0.66 -8.47 7.26
CA ARG A 15 0.50 -9.34 7.40
C ARG A 15 1.37 -9.22 6.16
N ILE A 16 2.68 -9.29 6.35
CA ILE A 16 3.63 -9.20 5.26
C ILE A 16 3.83 -10.57 4.65
N VAL A 17 3.70 -10.64 3.32
CA VAL A 17 3.96 -11.85 2.53
C VAL A 17 5.02 -11.51 1.50
N SER A 18 6.10 -12.27 1.46
CA SER A 18 7.17 -12.08 0.50
C SER A 18 7.15 -13.21 -0.53
N LYS A 19 7.15 -12.86 -1.80
CA LYS A 19 7.24 -13.79 -2.93
C LYS A 19 8.61 -13.70 -3.60
N THR A 20 9.62 -13.29 -2.85
CA THR A 20 10.98 -13.16 -3.33
C THR A 20 11.89 -14.12 -2.59
N ASP A 21 12.92 -14.61 -3.28
CA ASP A 21 13.94 -15.46 -2.68
C ASP A 21 14.97 -14.67 -1.88
N SER A 22 14.87 -13.34 -1.88
CA SER A 22 15.78 -12.49 -1.16
C SER A 22 15.66 -12.69 0.35
N LEU A 23 16.80 -12.75 1.03
CA LEU A 23 16.83 -12.81 2.47
C LEU A 23 16.73 -11.43 3.11
N THR A 24 16.55 -10.40 2.30
CA THR A 24 16.37 -9.04 2.78
C THR A 24 15.07 -8.97 3.57
N PHE A 25 15.13 -8.40 4.75
CA PHE A 25 13.96 -8.26 5.59
C PHE A 25 13.07 -7.17 5.08
N SER A 26 11.83 -7.54 4.78
CA SER A 26 10.83 -6.60 4.28
C SER A 26 10.48 -5.53 5.31
N THR A 27 10.72 -5.78 6.59
CA THR A 27 10.40 -4.84 7.65
C THR A 27 11.20 -3.56 7.58
N SER A 28 12.39 -3.59 6.97
CA SER A 28 13.25 -2.42 6.84
C SER A 28 13.03 -1.64 5.56
N ILE A 29 12.12 -2.08 4.70
CA ILE A 29 11.82 -1.37 3.45
C ILE A 29 11.17 -0.03 3.77
N GLU A 30 11.71 1.04 3.18
CA GLU A 30 11.16 2.37 3.36
C GLU A 30 10.08 2.66 2.31
N VAL A 31 8.97 3.20 2.79
CA VAL A 31 7.84 3.59 1.94
C VAL A 31 7.87 5.10 1.79
N GLY A 32 8.03 5.57 0.56
CA GLY A 32 8.13 7.00 0.27
C GLY A 32 6.78 7.68 0.13
N GLY A 33 5.74 6.94 -0.22
CA GLY A 33 4.39 7.47 -0.39
C GLY A 33 3.39 6.36 -0.63
N VAL A 34 2.14 6.73 -0.82
CA VAL A 34 1.05 5.79 -1.05
C VAL A 34 0.35 6.15 -2.36
N SER A 35 0.06 5.15 -3.18
CA SER A 35 -0.67 5.33 -4.42
C SER A 35 -1.76 4.28 -4.56
N THR A 36 -2.89 4.68 -5.12
CA THR A 36 -3.99 3.77 -5.45
C THR A 36 -4.20 3.67 -6.95
N ASP A 37 -3.37 4.35 -7.74
CA ASP A 37 -3.50 4.44 -9.19
C ASP A 37 -2.11 4.28 -9.82
N THR A 38 -1.98 3.28 -10.70
CA THR A 38 -0.70 3.00 -11.36
C THR A 38 -0.20 4.17 -12.21
N ARG A 39 -1.07 5.05 -12.63
CA ARG A 39 -0.69 6.22 -13.45
C ARG A 39 0.08 7.27 -12.66
N THR A 40 0.02 7.23 -11.34
CA THR A 40 0.64 8.23 -10.47
C THR A 40 1.70 7.65 -9.56
N ILE A 41 2.07 6.39 -9.75
CA ILE A 41 3.08 5.73 -8.92
C ILE A 41 4.44 6.39 -9.12
N LYS A 42 5.10 6.63 -7.99
CA LYS A 42 6.49 7.08 -7.95
C LYS A 42 7.34 5.99 -7.34
N LYS A 43 8.64 6.06 -7.58
CA LYS A 43 9.57 5.09 -7.01
C LYS A 43 9.42 5.03 -5.49
N ASN A 44 9.40 3.84 -4.95
CA ASN A 44 9.26 3.52 -3.53
C ASN A 44 7.85 3.78 -2.96
N ASP A 45 6.86 4.00 -3.81
CA ASP A 45 5.48 4.09 -3.35
C ASP A 45 4.97 2.71 -2.92
N LEU A 46 4.00 2.75 -2.01
CA LEU A 46 3.21 1.59 -1.65
C LEU A 46 1.92 1.66 -2.47
N PHE A 47 1.67 0.63 -3.29
CA PHE A 47 0.45 0.59 -4.10
C PHE A 47 -0.64 -0.16 -3.34
N ILE A 48 -1.80 0.46 -3.17
CA ILE A 48 -2.95 -0.16 -2.51
C ILE A 48 -3.99 -0.54 -3.57
N ALA A 49 -4.28 -1.83 -3.66
CA ALA A 49 -5.21 -2.37 -4.66
C ALA A 49 -6.65 -2.19 -4.20
N LEU A 50 -7.30 -1.14 -4.66
CA LEU A 50 -8.70 -0.90 -4.38
C LEU A 50 -9.59 -1.60 -5.39
N ARG A 51 -10.82 -1.88 -5.01
CA ARG A 51 -11.79 -2.53 -5.87
C ARG A 51 -13.07 -1.71 -5.95
N GLY A 52 -13.48 -1.38 -7.18
CA GLY A 52 -14.75 -0.71 -7.47
C GLY A 52 -15.66 -1.62 -8.29
N GLU A 53 -16.76 -1.09 -8.79
CA GLU A 53 -17.71 -1.87 -9.59
C GLU A 53 -17.09 -2.38 -10.90
N ASN A 54 -16.33 -1.53 -11.57
CA ASN A 54 -15.75 -1.83 -12.88
C ASN A 54 -14.23 -1.87 -12.84
N PHE A 55 -13.64 -1.94 -11.66
CA PHE A 55 -12.21 -1.82 -11.48
C PHE A 55 -11.76 -2.70 -10.33
N ASP A 56 -10.70 -3.45 -10.56
CA ASP A 56 -10.05 -4.24 -9.51
C ASP A 56 -8.55 -3.93 -9.54
N GLY A 57 -8.09 -3.21 -8.52
CA GLY A 57 -6.68 -2.85 -8.40
C GLY A 57 -5.74 -4.05 -8.36
N ASN A 58 -6.25 -5.23 -7.99
CA ASN A 58 -5.45 -6.44 -8.00
C ASN A 58 -5.00 -6.84 -9.41
N ASP A 59 -5.67 -6.36 -10.44
CA ASP A 59 -5.25 -6.58 -11.83
C ASP A 59 -3.97 -5.81 -12.18
N TYR A 60 -3.59 -4.86 -11.36
CA TYR A 60 -2.48 -3.94 -11.61
C TYR A 60 -1.29 -4.14 -10.68
N LEU A 61 -1.27 -5.21 -9.88
CA LEU A 61 -0.19 -5.43 -8.91
C LEU A 61 1.18 -5.53 -9.60
N ALA A 62 1.26 -6.33 -10.65
CA ALA A 62 2.52 -6.48 -11.40
C ALA A 62 2.95 -5.16 -12.03
N LYS A 63 2.00 -4.41 -12.59
CA LYS A 63 2.27 -3.11 -13.20
C LYS A 63 2.81 -2.12 -12.16
N ALA A 64 2.23 -2.13 -10.97
CA ALA A 64 2.68 -1.25 -9.89
C ALA A 64 4.14 -1.53 -9.51
N ILE A 65 4.50 -2.81 -9.39
CA ILE A 65 5.88 -3.19 -9.08
C ILE A 65 6.81 -2.76 -10.21
N GLU A 66 6.40 -2.97 -11.45
CA GLU A 66 7.17 -2.56 -12.63
C GLU A 66 7.43 -1.05 -12.64
N LEU A 67 6.48 -0.26 -12.18
CA LEU A 67 6.58 1.20 -12.14
C LEU A 67 7.38 1.74 -10.95
N GLY A 68 7.82 0.88 -10.06
CA GLY A 68 8.69 1.27 -8.96
C GLY A 68 8.10 1.18 -7.57
N ALA A 69 6.89 0.62 -7.43
CA ALA A 69 6.32 0.42 -6.10
C ALA A 69 7.22 -0.52 -5.29
N CYS A 70 7.44 -0.18 -4.03
CA CYS A 70 8.29 -1.01 -3.16
C CYS A 70 7.53 -2.23 -2.64
N ALA A 71 6.21 -2.13 -2.57
CA ALA A 71 5.34 -3.21 -2.10
C ALA A 71 3.90 -2.89 -2.52
N VAL A 72 3.01 -3.85 -2.33
CA VAL A 72 1.59 -3.67 -2.63
C VAL A 72 0.76 -4.07 -1.41
N VAL A 73 -0.45 -3.52 -1.31
CA VAL A 73 -1.45 -3.94 -0.32
C VAL A 73 -2.59 -4.59 -1.09
N THR A 74 -2.92 -5.82 -0.74
CA THR A 74 -3.92 -6.61 -1.45
C THR A 74 -4.78 -7.39 -0.47
N ASN A 75 -5.98 -7.74 -0.90
CA ASN A 75 -6.86 -8.65 -0.15
C ASN A 75 -6.82 -10.08 -0.69
N ASP A 76 -5.95 -10.37 -1.66
CA ASP A 76 -5.85 -11.70 -2.25
C ASP A 76 -4.37 -12.10 -2.38
N GLU A 77 -3.92 -12.92 -1.44
CA GLU A 77 -2.54 -13.40 -1.40
C GLU A 77 -2.13 -14.14 -2.67
N ARG A 78 -3.08 -14.81 -3.33
CA ARG A 78 -2.79 -15.60 -4.53
C ARG A 78 -2.41 -14.75 -5.73
N ARG A 79 -2.70 -13.45 -5.69
CA ARG A 79 -2.45 -12.53 -6.80
C ARG A 79 -1.16 -11.75 -6.67
N ILE A 80 -0.41 -11.98 -5.59
CA ILE A 80 0.86 -11.30 -5.36
C ILE A 80 1.86 -11.75 -6.44
N PRO A 81 2.46 -10.81 -7.19
CA PRO A 81 3.42 -11.18 -8.24
C PRO A 81 4.68 -11.82 -7.66
N GLU A 82 5.27 -12.75 -8.41
CA GLU A 82 6.55 -13.32 -8.04
C GLU A 82 7.61 -12.23 -7.97
N GLY A 83 8.48 -12.35 -6.98
CA GLY A 83 9.55 -11.38 -6.78
C GLY A 83 9.14 -10.13 -6.04
N SER A 84 7.89 -10.05 -5.58
CA SER A 84 7.39 -8.87 -4.90
C SER A 84 7.06 -9.16 -3.43
N ILE A 85 6.80 -8.06 -2.70
CA ILE A 85 6.44 -8.11 -1.29
C ILE A 85 5.09 -7.43 -1.15
N ALA A 86 4.23 -7.98 -0.31
CA ALA A 86 2.90 -7.45 -0.12
C ALA A 86 2.49 -7.42 1.35
N ILE A 87 1.57 -6.53 1.66
CA ILE A 87 0.81 -6.57 2.90
C ILE A 87 -0.58 -7.09 2.56
N VAL A 88 -0.98 -8.19 3.18
CA VAL A 88 -2.29 -8.80 2.94
C VAL A 88 -3.25 -8.36 4.03
N VAL A 89 -4.39 -7.84 3.62
CA VAL A 89 -5.46 -7.36 4.51
C VAL A 89 -6.80 -7.93 4.04
N ASP A 90 -7.79 -7.86 4.91
CA ASP A 90 -9.13 -8.33 4.55
C ASP A 90 -9.86 -7.33 3.67
N ASP A 91 -9.66 -6.04 3.93
CA ASP A 91 -10.35 -4.95 3.22
C ASP A 91 -9.35 -3.84 2.93
N THR A 92 -9.04 -3.65 1.66
CA THR A 92 -8.04 -2.65 1.24
C THR A 92 -8.53 -1.23 1.42
N VAL A 93 -9.83 -0.98 1.32
CA VAL A 93 -10.39 0.36 1.58
C VAL A 93 -10.21 0.73 3.04
N ASN A 94 -10.51 -0.21 3.94
CA ASN A 94 -10.30 0.00 5.36
C ASN A 94 -8.81 0.20 5.67
N ALA A 95 -7.96 -0.62 5.05
CA ALA A 95 -6.51 -0.50 5.22
C ALA A 95 -6.00 0.87 4.78
N LEU A 96 -6.50 1.37 3.65
CA LEU A 96 -6.14 2.70 3.17
C LEU A 96 -6.47 3.76 4.22
N GLY A 97 -7.66 3.69 4.80
CA GLY A 97 -8.06 4.64 5.84
C GLY A 97 -7.17 4.59 7.07
N LEU A 98 -6.81 3.39 7.51
CA LEU A 98 -5.92 3.21 8.67
C LEU A 98 -4.51 3.72 8.38
N ILE A 99 -3.98 3.43 7.20
CA ILE A 99 -2.67 3.89 6.78
C ILE A 99 -2.67 5.42 6.68
N ALA A 100 -3.69 5.98 6.08
CA ALA A 100 -3.82 7.42 5.93
C ALA A 100 -3.86 8.13 7.27
N ASN A 101 -4.58 7.56 8.23
CA ASN A 101 -4.67 8.13 9.56
C ASN A 101 -3.32 8.09 10.28
N HIS A 102 -2.61 6.98 10.17
CA HIS A 102 -1.28 6.84 10.77
C HIS A 102 -0.28 7.81 10.12
N TYR A 103 -0.33 7.91 8.79
CA TYR A 103 0.54 8.80 8.02
C TYR A 103 0.35 10.24 8.45
N ARG A 104 -0.91 10.65 8.64
CA ARG A 104 -1.23 11.99 9.11
C ARG A 104 -0.59 12.30 10.44
N PHE A 105 -0.68 11.38 11.40
CA PHE A 105 -0.08 11.57 12.70
C PHE A 105 1.44 11.72 12.62
N LYS A 106 2.07 10.84 11.88
CA LYS A 106 3.53 10.81 11.79
C LYS A 106 4.10 12.05 11.11
N LEU A 107 3.43 12.53 10.08
CA LEU A 107 3.89 13.70 9.32
C LEU A 107 3.36 15.01 9.85
N GLY A 108 2.44 14.99 10.78
CA GLY A 108 1.77 16.20 11.23
C GLY A 108 0.85 16.79 10.18
N CYS A 109 0.51 16.04 9.14
CA CYS A 109 -0.38 16.49 8.09
C CYS A 109 -1.83 16.54 8.57
N LYS A 110 -2.63 17.37 7.90
CA LYS A 110 -4.06 17.43 8.17
C LYS A 110 -4.81 16.70 7.07
N VAL A 111 -5.86 16.01 7.48
CA VAL A 111 -6.82 15.47 6.56
C VAL A 111 -7.87 16.54 6.32
N THR A 112 -8.05 16.97 5.06
CA THR A 112 -9.00 18.02 4.73
C THR A 112 -10.43 17.53 4.64
N GLY A 113 -10.62 16.22 4.44
CA GLY A 113 -11.97 15.68 4.41
C GLY A 113 -11.98 14.20 4.13
N ILE A 114 -13.13 13.62 4.37
CA ILE A 114 -13.45 12.25 4.00
C ILE A 114 -14.76 12.32 3.26
N ASP A 115 -14.72 11.96 1.98
CA ASP A 115 -15.91 11.95 1.14
C ASP A 115 -16.14 10.51 0.70
N GLY A 116 -17.14 9.88 1.31
CA GLY A 116 -17.34 8.47 1.11
C GLY A 116 -16.13 7.69 1.60
N ASN A 117 -15.41 7.09 0.68
CA ASN A 117 -14.22 6.30 0.99
C ASN A 117 -12.91 7.01 0.63
N GLU A 118 -12.99 8.28 0.26
CA GLU A 118 -11.78 9.04 -0.07
C GLU A 118 -11.25 9.78 1.16
N VAL A 119 -9.93 9.77 1.30
CA VAL A 119 -9.23 10.54 2.32
C VAL A 119 -8.38 11.56 1.58
N ILE A 120 -8.61 12.84 1.87
CA ILE A 120 -7.93 13.94 1.19
C ILE A 120 -6.92 14.57 2.15
N TYR A 121 -5.68 14.68 1.69
CA TYR A 121 -4.60 15.29 2.46
C TYR A 121 -4.25 16.67 1.92
N GLU A 122 -3.88 17.51 2.81
CA GLU A 122 -3.22 18.77 2.46
C GLU A 122 -1.71 18.61 2.55
#